data_9d07290fbe8988a95642f12f117c8bda
#
_entry.id   9d07290fbe8988a95642f12f117c8bda
#
_cell.length_a   1.000
_cell.length_b   1.000
_cell.length_c   1.000
_cell.angle_alpha   90.00
_cell.angle_beta   90.00
_cell.angle_gamma   90.00
#
_symmetry.space_group_name_H-M   'P 1'
#
loop_
_entity.id
_entity.type
_entity.pdbx_description
1 polymer ?
#
loop_
_entity_poly.entity_id
_entity_poly.type
_entity_poly.pdbx_seq_one_letter_code
_entity_poly.pdbx_strand_id
1 'polypeptide(L)'
;MNTLTFRSSYSKFMLVTTIIGMVLMHGAFMACMGGMVRSDFGSGRFFTYLLIFAACVFVVLYAFCIQIRKVTIDDAALVIHRQIGKVRIPLNTITKVETKDEIGLDLRLWGISFFFGHYGLFYNRSLGRYRAYVKNGDQMVVVHTPNRVHVFSCERRDELIAMLNERK
;
A
#
# COMPACT_ATOMS: atom_id res chain seq x y z
N MET A 1 8.91 -28.06 -0.28
CA MET A 1 8.64 -26.65 -0.67
C MET A 1 8.96 -25.76 0.51
N ASN A 2 10.14 -25.14 0.51
CA ASN A 2 10.51 -24.20 1.58
C ASN A 2 10.01 -22.81 1.21
N THR A 3 8.80 -22.47 1.66
CA THR A 3 8.24 -21.12 1.48
C THR A 3 8.74 -20.24 2.62
N LEU A 4 9.61 -19.28 2.31
CA LEU A 4 10.07 -18.29 3.28
C LEU A 4 9.11 -17.12 3.34
N THR A 5 8.78 -16.68 4.55
CA THR A 5 7.78 -15.63 4.78
C THR A 5 8.42 -14.44 5.49
N PHE A 6 8.25 -13.27 4.90
CA PHE A 6 8.71 -11.98 5.43
C PHE A 6 7.49 -11.10 5.76
N ARG A 7 7.41 -10.60 6.98
CA ARG A 7 6.34 -9.70 7.41
C ARG A 7 6.62 -8.27 6.96
N SER A 8 5.57 -7.48 6.83
CA SER A 8 5.68 -6.04 6.59
C SER A 8 4.98 -5.29 7.72
N SER A 9 5.76 -4.61 8.57
CA SER A 9 5.28 -3.78 9.67
C SER A 9 5.10 -2.32 9.25
N TYR A 10 4.42 -1.55 10.09
CA TYR A 10 4.31 -0.10 9.93
C TYR A 10 5.56 0.59 10.50
N SER A 11 6.02 1.65 9.84
CA SER A 11 6.90 2.62 10.48
C SER A 11 6.13 3.41 11.56
N LYS A 12 6.85 3.94 12.56
CA LYS A 12 6.23 4.78 13.60
C LYS A 12 5.52 5.99 12.99
N PHE A 13 6.14 6.63 12.01
CA PHE A 13 5.53 7.73 11.27
C PHE A 13 4.23 7.33 10.58
N MET A 14 4.24 6.20 9.86
CA MET A 14 3.06 5.72 9.15
C MET A 14 1.94 5.31 10.09
N LEU A 15 2.28 4.75 11.26
CA LEU A 15 1.30 4.42 12.29
C LEU A 15 0.60 5.68 12.82
N VAL A 16 1.38 6.71 13.20
CA VAL A 16 0.85 7.97 13.74
C VAL A 16 -0.02 8.68 12.70
N THR A 17 0.44 8.81 11.46
CA THR A 17 -0.33 9.44 10.38
C THR A 17 -1.64 8.69 10.08
N THR A 18 -1.60 7.36 10.16
CA THR A 18 -2.81 6.53 9.99
C THR A 18 -3.80 6.77 11.12
N ILE A 19 -3.35 6.82 12.38
CA ILE A 19 -4.21 7.09 13.55
C ILE A 19 -4.86 8.48 13.42
N ILE A 20 -4.06 9.51 13.12
CA ILE A 20 -4.58 10.88 12.93
C ILE A 20 -5.62 10.89 11.81
N GLY A 21 -5.32 10.27 10.69
CA GLY A 21 -6.25 10.21 9.57
C GLY A 21 -7.54 9.45 9.90
N MET A 22 -7.48 8.38 10.68
CA MET A 22 -8.68 7.64 11.15
C MET A 22 -9.53 8.48 12.09
N VAL A 23 -8.91 9.29 12.97
CA VAL A 23 -9.65 10.22 13.86
C VAL A 23 -10.36 11.30 13.03
N LEU A 24 -9.68 11.89 12.06
CA LEU A 24 -10.29 12.88 11.16
C LEU A 24 -11.44 12.28 10.34
N MET A 25 -11.25 11.06 9.83
CA MET A 25 -12.28 10.34 9.10
C MET A 25 -13.49 10.01 9.97
N HIS A 26 -13.27 9.62 11.25
CA HIS A 26 -14.35 9.41 12.20
C HIS A 26 -15.16 10.70 12.43
N GLY A 27 -14.48 11.85 12.59
CA GLY A 27 -15.13 13.15 12.67
C GLY A 27 -16.00 13.45 11.44
N ALA A 28 -15.51 13.17 10.25
CA ALA A 28 -16.27 13.33 9.01
C ALA A 28 -17.51 12.41 8.97
N PHE A 29 -17.38 11.15 9.42
CA PHE A 29 -18.52 10.23 9.53
C PHE A 29 -19.59 10.76 10.47
N MET A 30 -19.21 11.24 11.66
CA MET A 30 -20.14 11.80 12.62
C MET A 30 -20.84 13.07 12.07
N ALA A 31 -20.10 13.92 11.34
CA ALA A 31 -20.68 15.10 10.69
C ALA A 31 -21.70 14.73 9.59
N CYS A 32 -21.37 13.74 8.75
CA CYS A 32 -22.31 13.24 7.73
C CYS A 32 -23.55 12.61 8.37
N MET A 33 -23.40 11.80 9.41
CA MET A 33 -24.53 11.21 10.16
C MET A 33 -25.42 12.30 10.76
N GLY A 34 -24.83 13.30 11.42
CA GLY A 34 -25.58 14.45 11.97
C GLY A 34 -26.28 15.26 10.89
N GLY A 35 -25.67 15.42 9.71
CA GLY A 35 -26.29 16.07 8.56
C GLY A 35 -27.48 15.30 7.99
N MET A 36 -27.38 13.97 7.88
CA MET A 36 -28.48 13.11 7.43
C MET A 36 -29.68 13.17 8.41
N VAL A 37 -29.41 13.07 9.72
CA VAL A 37 -30.47 13.11 10.75
C VAL A 37 -31.22 14.45 10.76
N ARG A 38 -30.54 15.55 10.45
CA ARG A 38 -31.15 16.90 10.40
C ARG A 38 -31.82 17.23 9.07
N SER A 39 -31.69 16.38 8.07
CA SER A 39 -32.28 16.59 6.75
C SER A 39 -33.55 15.78 6.61
N ASP A 40 -34.55 16.32 5.89
CA ASP A 40 -35.74 15.55 5.54
C ASP A 40 -35.34 14.34 4.70
N PHE A 41 -35.92 13.18 5.05
CA PHE A 41 -35.68 11.94 4.31
C PHE A 41 -36.09 12.10 2.85
N GLY A 42 -35.18 11.71 1.94
CA GLY A 42 -35.38 11.83 0.51
C GLY A 42 -35.06 13.21 -0.08
N SER A 43 -34.68 14.20 0.76
CA SER A 43 -34.23 15.50 0.28
C SER A 43 -32.87 15.43 -0.44
N GLY A 44 -32.59 16.38 -1.30
CA GLY A 44 -31.29 16.49 -1.97
C GLY A 44 -30.11 16.59 -0.96
N ARG A 45 -30.33 17.25 0.19
CA ARG A 45 -29.32 17.34 1.27
C ARG A 45 -29.05 15.98 1.90
N PHE A 46 -30.08 15.19 2.17
CA PHE A 46 -29.95 13.83 2.69
C PHE A 46 -29.09 12.96 1.77
N PHE A 47 -29.39 12.96 0.48
CA PHE A 47 -28.61 12.19 -0.49
C PHE A 47 -27.18 12.68 -0.65
N THR A 48 -26.93 13.98 -0.51
CA THR A 48 -25.56 14.53 -0.54
C THR A 48 -24.72 13.99 0.63
N TYR A 49 -25.24 14.04 1.85
CA TYR A 49 -24.53 13.47 3.01
C TYR A 49 -24.34 11.96 2.90
N LEU A 50 -25.35 11.24 2.42
CA LEU A 50 -25.26 9.80 2.18
C LEU A 50 -24.16 9.45 1.16
N LEU A 51 -24.08 10.22 0.08
CA LEU A 51 -23.05 10.01 -0.96
C LEU A 51 -21.63 10.25 -0.42
N ILE A 52 -21.44 11.35 0.33
CA ILE A 52 -20.16 11.65 0.97
C ILE A 52 -19.78 10.56 1.96
N PHE A 53 -20.71 10.13 2.81
CA PHE A 53 -20.50 9.03 3.76
C PHE A 53 -20.08 7.75 3.04
N ALA A 54 -20.80 7.35 2.01
CA ALA A 54 -20.50 6.15 1.22
C ALA A 54 -19.12 6.24 0.55
N ALA A 55 -18.76 7.41 0.00
CA ALA A 55 -17.45 7.64 -0.60
C ALA A 55 -16.31 7.52 0.44
N CYS A 56 -16.49 8.08 1.64
CA CYS A 56 -15.52 7.96 2.73
C CYS A 56 -15.34 6.49 3.17
N VAL A 57 -16.43 5.75 3.35
CA VAL A 57 -16.39 4.31 3.68
C VAL A 57 -15.64 3.55 2.58
N PHE A 58 -15.95 3.82 1.32
CA PHE A 58 -15.30 3.17 0.19
C PHE A 58 -13.78 3.42 0.18
N VAL A 59 -13.34 4.67 0.41
CA VAL A 59 -11.89 5.01 0.46
C VAL A 59 -11.17 4.25 1.57
N VAL A 60 -11.76 4.17 2.78
CA VAL A 60 -11.16 3.45 3.91
C VAL A 60 -11.09 1.95 3.63
N LEU A 61 -12.16 1.35 3.15
CA LEU A 61 -12.20 -0.07 2.79
C LEU A 61 -11.21 -0.40 1.67
N TYR A 62 -11.17 0.43 0.63
CA TYR A 62 -10.22 0.28 -0.48
C TYR A 62 -8.77 0.35 0.02
N ALA A 63 -8.45 1.35 0.85
CA ALA A 63 -7.12 1.49 1.43
C ALA A 63 -6.74 0.29 2.29
N PHE A 64 -7.67 -0.25 3.08
CA PHE A 64 -7.47 -1.47 3.86
C PHE A 64 -7.21 -2.69 2.97
N CYS A 65 -8.00 -2.88 1.92
CA CYS A 65 -7.93 -4.05 1.05
C CYS A 65 -6.60 -4.16 0.28
N ILE A 66 -6.00 -3.02 -0.12
CA ILE A 66 -4.77 -3.01 -0.93
C ILE A 66 -3.48 -3.13 -0.11
N GLN A 67 -3.57 -3.08 1.23
CA GLN A 67 -2.39 -3.14 2.10
C GLN A 67 -1.58 -4.41 1.89
N ILE A 68 -0.25 -4.26 1.90
CA ILE A 68 0.66 -5.40 1.99
C ILE A 68 0.56 -6.03 3.39
N ARG A 69 0.50 -7.36 3.44
CA ARG A 69 0.48 -8.15 4.67
C ARG A 69 1.82 -8.84 4.91
N LYS A 70 2.32 -9.53 3.90
CA LYS A 70 3.57 -10.28 3.92
C LYS A 70 4.09 -10.49 2.51
N VAL A 71 5.36 -10.82 2.41
CA VAL A 71 6.01 -11.26 1.18
C VAL A 71 6.46 -12.69 1.38
N THR A 72 6.28 -13.55 0.38
CA THR A 72 6.78 -14.92 0.40
C THR A 72 7.62 -15.18 -0.84
N ILE A 73 8.65 -15.98 -0.68
CA ILE A 73 9.45 -16.51 -1.79
C ILE A 73 9.15 -17.99 -1.91
N ASP A 74 8.59 -18.38 -3.05
CA ASP A 74 8.46 -19.76 -3.48
C ASP A 74 9.66 -20.14 -4.38
N ASP A 75 9.76 -21.42 -4.76
CA ASP A 75 10.81 -21.90 -5.66
C ASP A 75 10.77 -21.24 -7.06
N ALA A 76 9.63 -20.68 -7.48
CA ALA A 76 9.40 -20.10 -8.79
C ALA A 76 9.08 -18.59 -8.79
N ALA A 77 8.66 -18.02 -7.66
CA ALA A 77 8.15 -16.65 -7.63
C ALA A 77 8.30 -15.93 -6.29
N LEU A 78 8.46 -14.63 -6.35
CA LEU A 78 8.24 -13.69 -5.24
C LEU A 78 6.76 -13.31 -5.23
N VAL A 79 6.08 -13.52 -4.10
CA VAL A 79 4.64 -13.24 -3.95
C VAL A 79 4.41 -12.19 -2.88
N ILE A 80 3.87 -11.05 -3.29
CA ILE A 80 3.44 -9.97 -2.40
C ILE A 80 1.97 -10.22 -2.04
N HIS A 81 1.71 -10.58 -0.80
CA HIS A 81 0.36 -10.80 -0.28
C HIS A 81 -0.22 -9.49 0.22
N ARG A 82 -1.37 -9.11 -0.29
CA ARG A 82 -2.19 -8.01 0.19
C ARG A 82 -3.28 -8.54 1.13
N GLN A 83 -4.07 -7.67 1.75
CA GLN A 83 -5.25 -8.11 2.49
C GLN A 83 -6.23 -8.83 1.56
N ILE A 84 -6.48 -8.26 0.39
CA ILE A 84 -7.24 -8.90 -0.68
C ILE A 84 -6.38 -9.01 -1.94
N GLY A 85 -6.17 -10.26 -2.37
CA GLY A 85 -5.38 -10.58 -3.56
C GLY A 85 -3.87 -10.65 -3.30
N LYS A 86 -3.16 -11.07 -4.33
CA LYS A 86 -1.69 -11.25 -4.33
C LYS A 86 -1.09 -10.77 -5.65
N VAL A 87 0.16 -10.32 -5.59
CA VAL A 87 0.98 -10.00 -6.78
C VAL A 87 2.08 -11.02 -6.86
N ARG A 88 2.16 -11.76 -7.97
CA ARG A 88 3.18 -12.77 -8.21
C ARG A 88 4.20 -12.26 -9.21
N ILE A 89 5.47 -12.33 -8.87
CA ILE A 89 6.61 -11.91 -9.70
C ILE A 89 7.48 -13.14 -9.91
N PRO A 90 7.53 -13.72 -11.11
CA PRO A 90 8.37 -14.88 -11.39
C PRO A 90 9.86 -14.55 -11.15
N LEU A 91 10.61 -15.41 -10.46
CA LEU A 91 12.02 -15.16 -10.14
C LEU A 91 12.89 -14.98 -11.39
N ASN A 92 12.61 -15.75 -12.44
CA ASN A 92 13.33 -15.65 -13.72
C ASN A 92 13.11 -14.31 -14.46
N THR A 93 12.15 -13.50 -14.06
CA THR A 93 11.92 -12.17 -14.64
C THR A 93 12.59 -11.05 -13.83
N ILE A 94 13.15 -11.35 -12.68
CA ILE A 94 13.82 -10.36 -11.84
C ILE A 94 15.19 -10.04 -12.43
N THR A 95 15.37 -8.81 -12.89
CA THR A 95 16.64 -8.34 -13.49
C THR A 95 17.58 -7.75 -12.45
N LYS A 96 17.05 -6.98 -11.48
CA LYS A 96 17.83 -6.33 -10.43
C LYS A 96 17.01 -6.25 -9.15
N VAL A 97 17.68 -6.39 -8.01
CA VAL A 97 17.11 -6.17 -6.68
C VAL A 97 18.01 -5.18 -5.95
N GLU A 98 17.42 -4.15 -5.35
CA GLU A 98 18.14 -3.12 -4.62
C GLU A 98 17.32 -2.61 -3.42
N THR A 99 18.00 -1.94 -2.50
CA THR A 99 17.36 -1.23 -1.39
C THR A 99 16.96 0.17 -1.81
N LYS A 100 15.91 0.70 -1.17
CA LYS A 100 15.56 2.11 -1.20
C LYS A 100 15.20 2.54 0.21
N ASP A 101 15.79 3.61 0.71
CA ASP A 101 15.62 4.02 2.10
C ASP A 101 14.57 5.14 2.25
N GLU A 102 14.15 5.79 1.16
CA GLU A 102 13.13 6.84 1.19
C GLU A 102 12.23 6.78 -0.05
N ILE A 103 10.92 6.95 0.17
CA ILE A 103 10.01 7.41 -0.87
C ILE A 103 10.09 8.94 -0.85
N GLY A 104 11.12 9.51 -1.43
CA GLY A 104 11.34 10.94 -1.45
C GLY A 104 10.18 11.73 -2.06
N LEU A 105 10.46 12.77 -2.83
CA LEU A 105 9.47 13.55 -3.58
C LEU A 105 8.92 12.77 -4.80
N ASP A 106 8.50 11.53 -4.58
CA ASP A 106 7.99 10.67 -5.65
C ASP A 106 6.57 11.13 -6.04
N LEU A 107 6.37 11.40 -7.33
CA LEU A 107 5.08 11.80 -7.85
C LEU A 107 4.10 10.61 -7.82
N ARG A 108 3.00 10.77 -7.09
CA ARG A 108 1.90 9.79 -7.12
C ARG A 108 1.06 10.00 -8.37
N LEU A 109 1.09 9.02 -9.28
CA LEU A 109 0.25 9.02 -10.47
C LEU A 109 -1.15 8.48 -10.17
N TRP A 110 -1.24 7.42 -9.34
CA TRP A 110 -2.49 6.79 -8.94
C TRP A 110 -2.33 6.01 -7.64
N GLY A 111 -3.33 6.03 -6.75
CA GLY A 111 -3.32 5.23 -5.52
C GLY A 111 -3.42 6.05 -4.25
N ILE A 112 -3.04 5.46 -3.13
CA ILE A 112 -3.14 6.03 -1.79
C ILE A 112 -1.76 6.26 -1.21
N SER A 113 -1.56 7.43 -0.60
CA SER A 113 -0.43 7.75 0.26
C SER A 113 -0.97 8.35 1.56
N PHE A 114 -0.32 8.07 2.67
CA PHE A 114 -0.62 8.49 4.05
C PHE A 114 -1.53 7.56 4.87
N PHE A 115 -2.62 7.01 4.30
CA PHE A 115 -3.42 6.02 5.02
C PHE A 115 -2.86 4.62 4.82
N PHE A 116 -2.49 3.95 5.90
CA PHE A 116 -2.00 2.59 5.92
C PHE A 116 -0.73 2.33 5.09
N GLY A 117 -0.14 3.35 4.44
CA GLY A 117 1.06 3.22 3.62
C GLY A 117 0.99 3.93 2.26
N HIS A 118 1.92 3.57 1.40
CA HIS A 118 2.01 4.02 0.02
C HIS A 118 1.67 2.86 -0.92
N TYR A 119 0.51 2.94 -1.60
CA TYR A 119 0.00 1.89 -2.47
C TYR A 119 -0.45 2.47 -3.79
N GLY A 120 0.01 1.91 -4.89
CA GLY A 120 -0.41 2.33 -6.21
C GLY A 120 0.71 2.52 -7.20
N LEU A 121 0.51 3.43 -8.15
CA LEU A 121 1.45 3.79 -9.20
C LEU A 121 2.13 5.12 -8.87
N PHE A 122 3.45 5.09 -8.84
CA PHE A 122 4.30 6.24 -8.56
C PHE A 122 5.30 6.45 -9.68
N TYR A 123 5.88 7.64 -9.72
CA TYR A 123 6.94 8.00 -10.63
C TYR A 123 8.07 8.68 -9.87
N ASN A 124 9.29 8.28 -10.16
CA ASN A 124 10.51 8.89 -9.67
C ASN A 124 11.50 9.00 -10.83
N ARG A 125 12.36 10.02 -10.83
CA ARG A 125 13.36 10.21 -11.89
C ARG A 125 14.35 9.06 -12.00
N SER A 126 14.70 8.40 -10.88
CA SER A 126 15.67 7.30 -10.86
C SER A 126 15.07 5.94 -11.26
N LEU A 127 13.81 5.67 -10.87
CA LEU A 127 13.14 4.39 -11.08
C LEU A 127 12.13 4.41 -12.24
N GLY A 128 11.81 5.60 -12.76
CA GLY A 128 10.70 5.75 -13.69
C GLY A 128 9.35 5.47 -13.03
N ARG A 129 8.43 4.82 -13.77
CA ARG A 129 7.13 4.39 -13.23
C ARG A 129 7.27 3.09 -12.46
N TYR A 130 6.80 3.08 -11.20
CA TYR A 130 6.85 1.88 -10.36
C TYR A 130 5.56 1.66 -9.57
N ARG A 131 5.31 0.42 -9.16
CA ARG A 131 4.21 0.08 -8.24
C ARG A 131 4.73 -0.03 -6.82
N ALA A 132 4.14 0.76 -5.92
CA ALA A 132 4.45 0.74 -4.50
C ALA A 132 3.47 -0.13 -3.70
N TYR A 133 4.03 -0.84 -2.70
CA TYR A 133 3.33 -1.64 -1.69
C TYR A 133 4.10 -1.47 -0.37
N VAL A 134 4.08 -0.26 0.20
CA VAL A 134 4.99 0.14 1.27
C VAL A 134 4.22 0.56 2.51
N LYS A 135 4.51 -0.09 3.64
CA LYS A 135 4.08 0.29 5.01
C LYS A 135 5.18 0.98 5.80
N ASN A 136 6.42 0.65 5.47
CA ASN A 136 7.60 1.18 6.15
C ASN A 136 8.60 1.69 5.12
N GLY A 137 8.84 3.01 5.12
CA GLY A 137 9.77 3.66 4.22
C GLY A 137 11.23 3.30 4.47
N ASP A 138 11.57 2.92 5.72
CA ASP A 138 12.95 2.60 6.11
C ASP A 138 13.39 1.18 5.68
N GLN A 139 12.44 0.36 5.21
CA GLN A 139 12.66 -1.07 4.91
C GLN A 139 12.15 -1.45 3.52
N MET A 140 12.44 -0.62 2.53
CA MET A 140 11.98 -0.85 1.18
C MET A 140 12.94 -1.71 0.37
N VAL A 141 12.35 -2.56 -0.46
CA VAL A 141 13.01 -3.37 -1.48
C VAL A 141 12.46 -2.99 -2.84
N VAL A 142 13.37 -2.76 -3.79
CA VAL A 142 13.04 -2.49 -5.19
C VAL A 142 13.38 -3.72 -6.01
N VAL A 143 12.40 -4.22 -6.74
CA VAL A 143 12.54 -5.35 -7.65
C VAL A 143 12.25 -4.87 -9.08
N HIS A 144 13.27 -4.95 -9.92
CA HIS A 144 13.16 -4.63 -11.34
C HIS A 144 12.80 -5.86 -12.15
N THR A 145 11.83 -5.70 -13.03
CA THR A 145 11.50 -6.68 -14.07
C THR A 145 11.47 -5.97 -15.44
N PRO A 146 11.55 -6.66 -16.57
CA PRO A 146 11.56 -6.02 -17.88
C PRO A 146 10.36 -5.12 -18.13
N ASN A 147 9.20 -5.47 -17.56
CA ASN A 147 7.96 -4.75 -17.80
C ASN A 147 7.62 -3.73 -16.71
N ARG A 148 8.21 -3.83 -15.51
CA ARG A 148 7.75 -3.03 -14.38
C ARG A 148 8.74 -3.06 -13.21
N VAL A 149 8.77 -1.96 -12.46
CA VAL A 149 9.46 -1.88 -11.18
C VAL A 149 8.43 -2.02 -10.05
N HIS A 150 8.75 -2.86 -9.06
CA HIS A 150 7.95 -3.07 -7.86
C HIS A 150 8.74 -2.62 -6.64
N VAL A 151 8.11 -1.81 -5.77
CA VAL A 151 8.69 -1.36 -4.51
C VAL A 151 7.78 -1.84 -3.38
N PHE A 152 8.32 -2.54 -2.42
CA PHE A 152 7.56 -3.01 -1.26
C PHE A 152 8.42 -2.97 0.01
N SER A 153 7.78 -2.99 1.18
CA SER A 153 8.48 -3.02 2.47
C SER A 153 8.42 -4.41 3.10
N CYS A 154 9.55 -4.83 3.71
CA CYS A 154 9.60 -6.03 4.54
C CYS A 154 10.60 -5.88 5.69
N GLU A 155 10.34 -6.53 6.83
CA GLU A 155 11.12 -6.38 8.08
C GLU A 155 12.57 -6.85 7.96
N ARG A 156 12.84 -7.88 7.17
CA ARG A 156 14.19 -8.46 6.97
C ARG A 156 14.62 -8.28 5.51
N ARG A 157 14.69 -7.00 5.08
CA ARG A 157 14.95 -6.66 3.67
C ARG A 157 16.28 -7.23 3.16
N ASP A 158 17.33 -7.15 3.99
CA ASP A 158 18.69 -7.57 3.57
C ASP A 158 18.77 -9.08 3.37
N GLU A 159 18.13 -9.85 4.25
CA GLU A 159 18.00 -11.30 4.12
C GLU A 159 17.18 -11.68 2.86
N LEU A 160 16.08 -10.96 2.62
CA LEU A 160 15.28 -11.19 1.42
C LEU A 160 16.07 -10.89 0.15
N ILE A 161 16.87 -9.82 0.12
CA ILE A 161 17.72 -9.45 -1.02
C ILE A 161 18.81 -10.49 -1.26
N ALA A 162 19.49 -10.94 -0.18
CA ALA A 162 20.50 -11.99 -0.27
C ALA A 162 19.93 -13.25 -0.92
N MET A 163 18.77 -13.71 -0.43
CA MET A 163 18.09 -14.89 -0.97
C MET A 163 17.62 -14.73 -2.42
N LEU A 164 17.16 -13.54 -2.81
CA LEU A 164 16.77 -13.27 -4.18
C LEU A 164 17.98 -13.26 -5.12
N ASN A 165 19.13 -12.82 -4.65
CA ASN A 165 20.37 -12.84 -5.43
C ASN A 165 20.97 -14.23 -5.57
N GLU A 166 20.78 -15.12 -4.57
CA GLU A 166 21.21 -16.52 -4.63
C GLU A 166 20.35 -17.39 -5.56
N ARG A 167 19.07 -17.01 -5.75
CA ARG A 167 18.10 -17.79 -6.55
C ARG A 167 17.85 -17.23 -7.96
N LYS A 168 18.61 -16.23 -8.38
CA LYS A 168 18.51 -15.51 -9.65
C LYS A 168 19.30 -16.12 -10.83
#